data_4711d88cc0d0b524bb33fd2ac81fd679
#
_entry.id   4711d88cc0d0b524bb33fd2ac81fd679
#
_cell.length_a   1.000
_cell.length_b   1.000
_cell.length_c   1.000
_cell.angle_alpha   90.00
_cell.angle_beta   90.00
_cell.angle_gamma   90.00
#
_symmetry.space_group_name_H-M   'P 1'
#
loop_
_entity.id
_entity.type
_entity.pdbx_description
1 polymer ?
#
loop_
_entity_poly.entity_id
_entity_poly.type
_entity_poly.pdbx_seq_one_letter_code
_entity_poly.pdbx_strand_id
1 'polypeptide(L)'
;MAKKEETEQLTPQQEKMKALQAAMAKIEKDFGKGSIMRMGEESVENVEVIPTGSIALNAALGVGGYPKGRIIEIYGPESSGKTTLAIHAIAECQKNGGIAAFIDAEHAFDRFYAQKLGVDIDNLYISQPDNGEQALEIADQLIRSAAIDIIVIDSVAALTPKKEIEGDMGDSAVGLQARLMSQALRKVTSTIAKTNTTCIFINQLREKIGVMFGNPETTTGGNALKFYASVRLDIRKVTSIKDGDNIVGNQVRVKVVKNKVAPPFRKAEFEITFGEGISKIGEIVDLGVELGIIKKSGSWFSYGESKLAQGRDAVKNLLKDNPELCEELEAKIMEKLHEQ
;
A
#
# COMPACT_ATOMS: atom_id res chain seq x y z
N MET A 1 -33.62 -4.41 66.90
CA MET A 1 -34.03 -4.88 65.55
C MET A 1 -32.82 -4.87 64.65
N ALA A 2 -32.20 -6.02 64.42
CA ALA A 2 -31.03 -6.14 63.56
C ALA A 2 -31.51 -6.34 62.10
N LYS A 3 -31.09 -5.43 61.21
CA LYS A 3 -31.27 -5.58 59.76
C LYS A 3 -30.37 -6.72 59.29
N LYS A 4 -30.96 -7.80 58.76
CA LYS A 4 -30.29 -8.82 58.00
C LYS A 4 -29.86 -8.17 56.67
N GLU A 5 -28.56 -8.08 56.45
CA GLU A 5 -28.00 -7.85 55.12
C GLU A 5 -28.23 -9.12 54.28
N GLU A 6 -29.15 -9.06 53.31
CA GLU A 6 -29.27 -10.06 52.29
C GLU A 6 -28.03 -9.98 51.36
N THR A 7 -27.14 -10.91 51.50
CA THR A 7 -26.07 -11.14 50.56
C THR A 7 -26.73 -11.67 49.27
N GLU A 8 -26.89 -10.79 48.25
CA GLU A 8 -27.33 -11.19 46.93
C GLU A 8 -26.31 -12.21 46.38
N GLN A 9 -26.74 -13.45 46.22
CA GLN A 9 -25.99 -14.48 45.56
C GLN A 9 -25.87 -14.14 44.07
N LEU A 10 -24.65 -13.88 43.61
CA LEU A 10 -24.36 -13.61 42.20
C LEU A 10 -24.76 -14.79 41.35
N THR A 11 -25.37 -14.54 40.21
CA THR A 11 -25.64 -15.61 39.21
C THR A 11 -24.33 -16.18 38.69
N PRO A 12 -24.29 -17.46 38.22
CA PRO A 12 -23.07 -18.06 37.67
C PRO A 12 -22.44 -17.24 36.52
N GLN A 13 -23.24 -16.45 35.81
CA GLN A 13 -22.80 -15.57 34.74
C GLN A 13 -22.12 -14.30 35.30
N GLN A 14 -22.63 -13.75 36.40
CA GLN A 14 -22.04 -12.60 37.10
C GLN A 14 -20.70 -12.99 37.75
N GLU A 15 -20.59 -14.19 38.30
CA GLU A 15 -19.31 -14.70 38.84
C GLU A 15 -18.25 -14.86 37.75
N LYS A 16 -18.62 -15.39 36.57
CA LYS A 16 -17.72 -15.48 35.40
C LYS A 16 -17.25 -14.11 34.94
N MET A 17 -18.17 -13.13 34.86
CA MET A 17 -17.82 -11.76 34.46
C MET A 17 -16.88 -11.10 35.46
N LYS A 18 -17.10 -11.28 36.78
CA LYS A 18 -16.23 -10.76 37.83
C LYS A 18 -14.82 -11.38 37.78
N ALA A 19 -14.74 -12.68 37.54
CA ALA A 19 -13.48 -13.38 37.33
C ALA A 19 -12.73 -12.89 36.09
N LEU A 20 -13.45 -12.65 34.98
CA LEU A 20 -12.88 -12.09 33.76
C LEU A 20 -12.34 -10.67 33.96
N GLN A 21 -13.10 -9.80 34.61
CA GLN A 21 -12.67 -8.44 34.93
C GLN A 21 -11.40 -8.42 35.81
N ALA A 22 -11.32 -9.32 36.80
CA ALA A 22 -10.13 -9.45 37.63
C ALA A 22 -8.91 -9.93 36.83
N ALA A 23 -9.12 -10.86 35.88
CA ALA A 23 -8.07 -11.33 34.98
C ALA A 23 -7.60 -10.20 34.02
N MET A 24 -8.52 -9.42 33.45
CA MET A 24 -8.20 -8.27 32.59
C MET A 24 -7.39 -7.23 33.36
N ALA A 25 -7.80 -6.86 34.58
CA ALA A 25 -7.07 -5.90 35.42
C ALA A 25 -5.64 -6.39 35.74
N LYS A 26 -5.45 -7.69 35.95
CA LYS A 26 -4.13 -8.28 36.16
C LYS A 26 -3.29 -8.22 34.89
N ILE A 27 -3.85 -8.56 33.73
CA ILE A 27 -3.17 -8.48 32.43
C ILE A 27 -2.72 -7.03 32.17
N GLU A 28 -3.57 -6.05 32.37
CA GLU A 28 -3.21 -4.65 32.18
C GLU A 28 -2.14 -4.17 33.16
N LYS A 29 -2.14 -4.68 34.39
CA LYS A 29 -1.09 -4.38 35.35
C LYS A 29 0.26 -4.99 34.97
N ASP A 30 0.26 -6.22 34.47
CA ASP A 30 1.48 -6.97 34.16
C ASP A 30 2.07 -6.58 32.79
N PHE A 31 1.23 -6.21 31.80
CA PHE A 31 1.62 -5.97 30.40
C PHE A 31 1.32 -4.55 29.91
N GLY A 32 0.68 -3.70 30.71
CA GLY A 32 0.32 -2.32 30.36
C GLY A 32 -1.12 -2.18 29.85
N LYS A 33 -1.66 -0.94 29.92
CA LYS A 33 -2.99 -0.60 29.40
C LYS A 33 -3.09 -0.92 27.90
N GLY A 34 -4.23 -1.48 27.48
CA GLY A 34 -4.48 -1.86 26.08
C GLY A 34 -3.91 -3.23 25.70
N SER A 35 -3.31 -3.99 26.65
CA SER A 35 -2.84 -5.36 26.39
C SER A 35 -3.97 -6.35 26.13
N ILE A 36 -5.18 -6.02 26.57
CA ILE A 36 -6.42 -6.73 26.28
C ILE A 36 -7.55 -5.71 26.15
N MET A 37 -8.41 -5.89 25.16
CA MET A 37 -9.56 -5.01 24.94
C MET A 37 -10.79 -5.82 24.54
N ARG A 38 -11.97 -5.26 24.79
CA ARG A 38 -13.23 -5.83 24.31
C ARG A 38 -13.66 -5.13 23.05
N MET A 39 -13.74 -5.85 21.94
CA MET A 39 -14.02 -5.30 20.60
C MET A 39 -15.34 -4.53 20.47
N GLY A 40 -16.27 -4.62 21.44
CA GLY A 40 -17.53 -3.87 21.42
C GLY A 40 -17.49 -2.54 22.21
N GLU A 41 -16.38 -2.21 22.85
CA GLU A 41 -16.24 -0.99 23.66
C GLU A 41 -15.53 0.14 22.93
N GLU A 42 -14.80 -0.18 21.84
CA GLU A 42 -14.22 0.81 20.95
C GLU A 42 -15.13 1.02 19.73
N SER A 43 -15.38 2.28 19.38
CA SER A 43 -15.93 2.64 18.07
C SER A 43 -15.12 1.94 17.00
N VAL A 44 -15.76 1.46 15.93
CA VAL A 44 -15.08 0.94 14.74
C VAL A 44 -14.11 2.05 14.28
N GLU A 45 -12.84 1.95 14.69
CA GLU A 45 -11.82 2.89 14.24
C GLU A 45 -11.73 2.76 12.72
N ASN A 46 -11.98 3.87 12.03
CA ASN A 46 -11.69 3.96 10.62
C ASN A 46 -10.20 3.70 10.44
N VAL A 47 -9.87 2.71 9.59
CA VAL A 47 -8.47 2.39 9.29
C VAL A 47 -7.81 3.62 8.70
N GLU A 48 -6.85 4.22 9.40
CA GLU A 48 -6.05 5.30 8.86
C GLU A 48 -5.27 4.81 7.64
N VAL A 49 -5.18 5.64 6.61
CA VAL A 49 -4.57 5.28 5.33
C VAL A 49 -3.66 6.39 4.79
N ILE A 50 -2.74 5.99 3.93
CA ILE A 50 -2.00 6.87 3.03
C ILE A 50 -2.59 6.67 1.63
N PRO A 51 -3.11 7.72 0.96
CA PRO A 51 -3.60 7.60 -0.40
C PRO A 51 -2.55 7.05 -1.35
N THR A 52 -2.97 6.31 -2.37
CA THR A 52 -2.04 5.66 -3.31
C THR A 52 -1.60 6.58 -4.44
N GLY A 53 -2.25 7.73 -4.61
CA GLY A 53 -2.12 8.58 -5.79
C GLY A 53 -3.05 8.20 -6.95
N SER A 54 -3.74 7.05 -6.86
CA SER A 54 -4.73 6.57 -7.83
C SER A 54 -6.10 6.46 -7.17
N ILE A 55 -7.12 7.08 -7.76
CA ILE A 55 -8.51 7.03 -7.29
C ILE A 55 -9.03 5.59 -7.39
N ALA A 56 -8.79 4.93 -8.52
CA ALA A 56 -9.21 3.57 -8.76
C ALA A 56 -8.58 2.58 -7.77
N LEU A 57 -7.28 2.75 -7.46
CA LEU A 57 -6.60 1.87 -6.51
C LEU A 57 -7.05 2.13 -5.07
N ASN A 58 -7.29 3.39 -4.69
CA ASN A 58 -7.88 3.72 -3.40
C ASN A 58 -9.22 3.02 -3.19
N ALA A 59 -10.10 3.04 -4.20
CA ALA A 59 -11.38 2.34 -4.19
C ALA A 59 -11.21 0.81 -4.16
N ALA A 60 -10.26 0.26 -4.94
CA ALA A 60 -10.00 -1.18 -4.97
C ALA A 60 -9.46 -1.71 -3.64
N LEU A 61 -8.73 -0.90 -2.87
CA LEU A 61 -8.26 -1.24 -1.52
C LEU A 61 -9.39 -1.26 -0.48
N GLY A 62 -10.52 -0.61 -0.75
CA GLY A 62 -11.72 -0.65 0.06
C GLY A 62 -11.68 0.20 1.33
N VAL A 63 -10.54 0.75 1.69
CA VAL A 63 -10.33 1.65 2.84
C VAL A 63 -9.79 3.03 2.43
N GLY A 64 -9.67 3.28 1.12
CA GLY A 64 -9.26 4.58 0.59
C GLY A 64 -7.76 4.80 0.43
N GLY A 65 -6.92 3.77 0.67
CA GLY A 65 -5.47 3.88 0.52
C GLY A 65 -4.70 2.74 1.16
N TYR A 66 -3.40 2.91 1.29
CA TYR A 66 -2.53 1.97 2.02
C TYR A 66 -2.79 2.07 3.52
N PRO A 67 -3.17 0.98 4.19
CA PRO A 67 -3.45 1.01 5.63
C PRO A 67 -2.18 1.34 6.43
N LYS A 68 -2.26 2.29 7.35
CA LYS A 68 -1.20 2.61 8.30
C LYS A 68 -0.98 1.45 9.28
N GLY A 69 0.23 1.35 9.81
CA GLY A 69 0.59 0.28 10.74
C GLY A 69 0.63 -1.10 10.11
N ARG A 70 0.80 -1.20 8.79
CA ARG A 70 0.75 -2.47 8.04
C ARG A 70 1.91 -2.62 7.06
N ILE A 71 2.22 -3.88 6.77
CA ILE A 71 3.15 -4.27 5.72
C ILE A 71 2.37 -4.47 4.42
N ILE A 72 2.88 -3.87 3.34
CA ILE A 72 2.34 -3.95 1.99
C ILE A 72 3.40 -4.49 1.07
N GLU A 73 3.04 -5.41 0.20
CA GLU A 73 3.90 -5.90 -0.88
C GLU A 73 3.35 -5.44 -2.23
N ILE A 74 4.16 -4.74 -3.01
CA ILE A 74 3.89 -4.38 -4.40
C ILE A 74 4.82 -5.20 -5.28
N TYR A 75 4.29 -6.05 -6.13
CA TYR A 75 5.09 -6.91 -6.98
C TYR A 75 4.55 -7.00 -8.41
N GLY A 76 5.41 -7.35 -9.33
CA GLY A 76 5.08 -7.48 -10.74
C GLY A 76 6.32 -7.61 -11.60
N PRO A 77 6.15 -7.75 -12.93
CA PRO A 77 7.25 -7.77 -13.89
C PRO A 77 8.09 -6.50 -13.85
N GLU A 78 9.25 -6.54 -14.45
CA GLU A 78 10.07 -5.35 -14.67
C GLU A 78 9.30 -4.28 -15.44
N SER A 79 9.57 -3.01 -15.17
CA SER A 79 8.95 -1.85 -15.84
C SER A 79 7.41 -1.82 -15.76
N SER A 80 6.80 -2.50 -14.79
CA SER A 80 5.34 -2.50 -14.59
C SER A 80 4.80 -1.29 -13.82
N GLY A 81 5.67 -0.46 -13.20
CA GLY A 81 5.28 0.72 -12.43
C GLY A 81 5.29 0.53 -10.90
N LYS A 82 5.95 -0.51 -10.38
CA LYS A 82 6.05 -0.78 -8.93
C LYS A 82 6.61 0.41 -8.15
N THR A 83 7.80 0.87 -8.55
CA THR A 83 8.48 2.01 -7.93
C THR A 83 7.67 3.29 -8.08
N THR A 84 7.02 3.51 -9.23
CA THR A 84 6.12 4.65 -9.45
C THR A 84 4.98 4.68 -8.44
N LEU A 85 4.31 3.54 -8.18
CA LEU A 85 3.27 3.45 -7.15
C LEU A 85 3.79 3.80 -5.75
N ALA A 86 4.97 3.30 -5.40
CA ALA A 86 5.57 3.58 -4.10
C ALA A 86 5.99 5.05 -3.94
N ILE A 87 6.52 5.66 -5.00
CA ILE A 87 6.88 7.09 -5.01
C ILE A 87 5.62 7.97 -4.87
N HIS A 88 4.51 7.64 -5.55
CA HIS A 88 3.25 8.34 -5.36
C HIS A 88 2.74 8.23 -3.91
N ALA A 89 2.89 7.07 -3.26
CA ALA A 89 2.53 6.90 -1.85
C ALA A 89 3.37 7.81 -0.94
N ILE A 90 4.66 7.98 -1.22
CA ILE A 90 5.53 8.93 -0.51
C ILE A 90 5.03 10.37 -0.72
N ALA A 91 4.76 10.77 -1.95
CA ALA A 91 4.27 12.11 -2.27
C ALA A 91 2.95 12.42 -1.54
N GLU A 92 1.99 11.49 -1.55
CA GLU A 92 0.73 11.64 -0.84
C GLU A 92 0.91 11.66 0.69
N CYS A 93 1.85 10.88 1.23
CA CYS A 93 2.20 10.93 2.65
C CYS A 93 2.73 12.31 3.05
N GLN A 94 3.72 12.84 2.33
CA GLN A 94 4.33 14.15 2.59
C GLN A 94 3.32 15.29 2.41
N LYS A 95 2.46 15.23 1.40
CA LYS A 95 1.37 16.19 1.17
C LYS A 95 0.41 16.31 2.36
N ASN A 96 0.22 15.22 3.10
CA ASN A 96 -0.56 15.17 4.33
C ASN A 96 0.27 15.43 5.60
N GLY A 97 1.49 15.95 5.46
CA GLY A 97 2.39 16.31 6.58
C GLY A 97 3.12 15.12 7.20
N GLY A 98 3.08 13.94 6.57
CA GLY A 98 3.79 12.75 7.04
C GLY A 98 5.27 12.75 6.66
N ILE A 99 6.06 11.97 7.38
CA ILE A 99 7.50 11.80 7.16
C ILE A 99 7.75 10.47 6.45
N ALA A 100 8.54 10.53 5.38
CA ALA A 100 8.83 9.40 4.50
C ALA A 100 10.30 9.00 4.49
N ALA A 101 10.56 7.70 4.39
CA ALA A 101 11.89 7.14 4.17
C ALA A 101 11.89 6.17 2.97
N PHE A 102 13.03 6.10 2.28
CA PHE A 102 13.25 5.21 1.15
C PHE A 102 14.56 4.45 1.33
N ILE A 103 14.50 3.14 1.34
CA ILE A 103 15.66 2.25 1.35
C ILE A 103 15.89 1.77 -0.07
N ASP A 104 16.90 2.37 -0.72
CA ASP A 104 17.27 2.10 -2.10
C ASP A 104 18.33 1.00 -2.18
N ALA A 105 17.89 -0.26 -2.09
CA ALA A 105 18.78 -1.42 -2.18
C ALA A 105 19.24 -1.71 -3.62
N GLU A 106 18.57 -1.17 -4.63
CA GLU A 106 18.95 -1.28 -6.04
C GLU A 106 19.93 -0.19 -6.49
N HIS A 107 20.16 0.85 -5.68
CA HIS A 107 20.98 2.03 -6.00
C HIS A 107 20.51 2.74 -7.29
N ALA A 108 19.19 2.80 -7.51
CA ALA A 108 18.57 3.26 -8.74
C ALA A 108 17.53 4.38 -8.54
N PHE A 109 17.51 5.01 -7.35
CA PHE A 109 16.54 6.06 -7.06
C PHE A 109 16.77 7.31 -7.91
N ASP A 110 15.78 7.68 -8.71
CA ASP A 110 15.78 8.89 -9.53
C ASP A 110 15.07 10.04 -8.79
N ARG A 111 15.87 10.95 -8.21
CA ARG A 111 15.39 12.13 -7.49
C ARG A 111 14.57 13.08 -8.36
N PHE A 112 14.93 13.22 -9.64
CA PHE A 112 14.24 14.13 -10.56
C PHE A 112 12.86 13.58 -10.93
N TYR A 113 12.79 12.28 -11.14
CA TYR A 113 11.52 11.62 -11.36
C TYR A 113 10.63 11.70 -10.12
N ALA A 114 11.17 11.42 -8.93
CA ALA A 114 10.43 11.53 -7.68
C ALA A 114 9.87 12.95 -7.44
N GLN A 115 10.68 13.98 -7.71
CA GLN A 115 10.25 15.37 -7.61
C GLN A 115 9.11 15.70 -8.58
N LYS A 116 9.16 15.19 -9.80
CA LYS A 116 8.07 15.36 -10.78
C LYS A 116 6.76 14.70 -10.33
N LEU A 117 6.85 13.61 -9.57
CA LEU A 117 5.70 12.93 -9.00
C LEU A 117 5.16 13.61 -7.73
N GLY A 118 5.77 14.72 -7.31
CA GLY A 118 5.33 15.52 -6.17
C GLY A 118 6.02 15.21 -4.86
N VAL A 119 7.11 14.41 -4.86
CA VAL A 119 7.91 14.16 -3.66
C VAL A 119 8.71 15.40 -3.30
N ASP A 120 8.61 15.83 -2.06
CA ASP A 120 9.53 16.78 -1.45
C ASP A 120 10.84 16.06 -1.13
N ILE A 121 11.81 16.19 -2.04
CA ILE A 121 13.09 15.49 -1.94
C ILE A 121 13.99 16.04 -0.83
N ASP A 122 13.79 17.29 -0.40
CA ASP A 122 14.57 17.92 0.67
C ASP A 122 14.15 17.35 2.04
N ASN A 123 12.94 16.80 2.14
CA ASN A 123 12.40 16.17 3.33
C ASN A 123 12.22 14.65 3.20
N LEU A 124 12.82 14.02 2.20
CA LEU A 124 12.85 12.58 2.04
C LEU A 124 14.13 11.98 2.65
N TYR A 125 13.97 11.07 3.61
CA TYR A 125 15.11 10.30 4.15
C TYR A 125 15.41 9.13 3.23
N ILE A 126 16.63 9.08 2.67
CA ILE A 126 17.06 8.01 1.77
C ILE A 126 18.30 7.29 2.33
N SER A 127 18.32 5.97 2.20
CA SER A 127 19.47 5.13 2.54
C SER A 127 19.77 4.18 1.39
N GLN A 128 21.08 4.01 1.10
CA GLN A 128 21.59 3.07 0.09
C GLN A 128 22.51 2.06 0.79
N PRO A 129 21.94 0.97 1.33
CA PRO A 129 22.68 -0.02 2.12
C PRO A 129 23.55 -0.93 1.25
N ASP A 130 24.65 -1.42 1.81
CA ASP A 130 25.58 -2.33 1.12
C ASP A 130 25.09 -3.79 1.08
N ASN A 131 24.16 -4.17 1.98
CA ASN A 131 23.65 -5.53 2.10
C ASN A 131 22.24 -5.56 2.73
N GLY A 132 21.58 -6.71 2.68
CA GLY A 132 20.23 -6.89 3.16
C GLY A 132 20.08 -6.72 4.68
N GLU A 133 21.06 -7.18 5.47
CA GLU A 133 21.05 -7.01 6.92
C GLU A 133 21.08 -5.52 7.30
N GLN A 134 21.96 -4.74 6.66
CA GLN A 134 22.05 -3.29 6.89
C GLN A 134 20.76 -2.58 6.49
N ALA A 135 20.18 -2.91 5.33
CA ALA A 135 18.92 -2.36 4.86
C ALA A 135 17.79 -2.56 5.88
N LEU A 136 17.62 -3.80 6.36
CA LEU A 136 16.55 -4.16 7.27
C LEU A 136 16.78 -3.65 8.70
N GLU A 137 18.03 -3.52 9.14
CA GLU A 137 18.35 -2.92 10.43
C GLU A 137 18.10 -1.40 10.44
N ILE A 138 18.46 -0.70 9.36
CA ILE A 138 18.14 0.73 9.19
C ILE A 138 16.61 0.92 9.19
N ALA A 139 15.88 0.08 8.45
CA ALA A 139 14.43 0.12 8.45
C ALA A 139 13.84 -0.11 9.86
N ASP A 140 14.33 -1.12 10.60
CA ASP A 140 13.88 -1.40 11.98
C ASP A 140 14.11 -0.21 12.91
N GLN A 141 15.27 0.45 12.83
CA GLN A 141 15.59 1.63 13.66
C GLN A 141 14.68 2.81 13.32
N LEU A 142 14.45 3.09 12.04
CA LEU A 142 13.53 4.14 11.60
C LEU A 142 12.09 3.88 12.07
N ILE A 143 11.60 2.65 11.94
CA ILE A 143 10.26 2.27 12.40
C ILE A 143 10.15 2.40 13.92
N ARG A 144 11.18 1.96 14.69
CA ARG A 144 11.20 2.08 16.16
C ARG A 144 11.20 3.51 16.67
N SER A 145 11.70 4.46 15.87
CA SER A 145 11.67 5.87 16.24
C SER A 145 10.25 6.43 16.39
N ALA A 146 9.24 5.74 15.80
CA ALA A 146 7.85 6.18 15.69
C ALA A 146 7.67 7.55 15.01
N ALA A 147 8.70 8.04 14.30
CA ALA A 147 8.68 9.34 13.61
C ALA A 147 8.38 9.19 12.11
N ILE A 148 8.42 7.96 11.57
CA ILE A 148 8.23 7.70 10.13
C ILE A 148 6.82 7.18 9.87
N ASP A 149 6.07 7.87 9.00
CA ASP A 149 4.73 7.45 8.59
C ASP A 149 4.76 6.41 7.49
N ILE A 150 5.71 6.52 6.55
CA ILE A 150 5.89 5.57 5.46
C ILE A 150 7.37 5.25 5.24
N ILE A 151 7.67 3.97 5.06
CA ILE A 151 8.98 3.50 4.62
C ILE A 151 8.82 2.58 3.42
N VAL A 152 9.59 2.83 2.37
CA VAL A 152 9.64 2.02 1.16
C VAL A 152 10.98 1.30 1.09
N ILE A 153 10.97 0.01 0.76
CA ILE A 153 12.17 -0.82 0.53
C ILE A 153 12.13 -1.31 -0.91
N ASP A 154 13.03 -0.80 -1.73
CA ASP A 154 13.14 -1.11 -3.17
C ASP A 154 14.52 -1.70 -3.48
N SER A 155 14.60 -2.96 -3.79
CA SER A 155 13.59 -4.01 -3.75
C SER A 155 14.05 -5.22 -2.90
N VAL A 156 13.10 -6.08 -2.53
CA VAL A 156 13.43 -7.35 -1.83
C VAL A 156 14.45 -8.18 -2.60
N ALA A 157 14.39 -8.17 -3.94
CA ALA A 157 15.32 -8.90 -4.79
C ALA A 157 16.79 -8.45 -4.59
N ALA A 158 17.01 -7.20 -4.24
CA ALA A 158 18.34 -6.61 -4.02
C ALA A 158 18.84 -6.74 -2.57
N LEU A 159 18.02 -7.27 -1.65
CA LEU A 159 18.45 -7.51 -0.26
C LEU A 159 19.36 -8.75 -0.18
N THR A 160 20.57 -8.59 -0.70
CA THR A 160 21.57 -9.68 -0.69
C THR A 160 22.14 -9.83 0.71
N PRO A 161 22.11 -11.04 1.30
CA PRO A 161 22.72 -11.32 2.59
C PRO A 161 24.22 -11.04 2.59
N LYS A 162 24.74 -10.45 3.66
CA LYS A 162 26.16 -10.13 3.82
C LYS A 162 27.05 -11.36 3.56
N LYS A 163 26.65 -12.52 4.08
CA LYS A 163 27.38 -13.79 3.89
C LYS A 163 27.49 -14.19 2.41
N GLU A 164 26.50 -13.85 1.59
CA GLU A 164 26.51 -14.10 0.15
C GLU A 164 27.49 -13.16 -0.58
N ILE A 165 27.59 -11.90 -0.13
CA ILE A 165 28.52 -10.91 -0.68
C ILE A 165 29.97 -11.25 -0.33
N GLU A 166 30.22 -11.74 0.89
CA GLU A 166 31.56 -12.10 1.41
C GLU A 166 32.05 -13.48 0.94
N GLY A 167 31.16 -14.30 0.35
CA GLY A 167 31.50 -15.62 -0.19
C GLY A 167 32.19 -15.56 -1.54
N ASP A 168 32.79 -16.66 -1.95
CA ASP A 168 33.40 -16.78 -3.27
C ASP A 168 32.36 -16.93 -4.38
N MET A 169 32.72 -16.51 -5.60
CA MET A 169 31.87 -16.68 -6.77
C MET A 169 31.61 -18.17 -7.02
N GLY A 170 30.32 -18.57 -6.95
CA GLY A 170 29.89 -19.96 -7.11
C GLY A 170 29.50 -20.65 -5.81
N ASP A 171 29.70 -20.02 -4.67
CA ASP A 171 29.22 -20.53 -3.40
C ASP A 171 27.69 -20.62 -3.35
N SER A 172 27.19 -21.67 -2.68
CA SER A 172 25.74 -21.87 -2.54
C SER A 172 25.17 -20.95 -1.46
N ALA A 173 24.35 -20.00 -1.87
CA ALA A 173 23.62 -19.06 -1.00
C ALA A 173 22.14 -19.45 -0.79
N VAL A 174 21.78 -20.71 -1.06
CA VAL A 174 20.37 -21.15 -1.04
C VAL A 174 19.71 -20.87 0.30
N GLY A 175 18.61 -20.10 0.24
CA GLY A 175 17.74 -19.84 1.37
C GLY A 175 18.24 -18.77 2.35
N LEU A 176 19.42 -18.16 2.17
CA LEU A 176 19.94 -17.11 3.06
C LEU A 176 19.00 -15.89 3.05
N GLN A 177 18.62 -15.38 1.89
CA GLN A 177 17.70 -14.27 1.76
C GLN A 177 16.33 -14.56 2.39
N ALA A 178 15.79 -15.76 2.20
CA ALA A 178 14.50 -16.15 2.79
C ALA A 178 14.57 -16.21 4.34
N ARG A 179 15.72 -16.64 4.91
CA ARG A 179 15.94 -16.61 6.36
C ARG A 179 16.04 -15.18 6.88
N LEU A 180 16.78 -14.32 6.19
CA LEU A 180 16.93 -12.91 6.53
C LEU A 180 15.56 -12.23 6.54
N MET A 181 14.78 -12.38 5.48
CA MET A 181 13.40 -11.83 5.40
C MET A 181 12.50 -12.36 6.50
N SER A 182 12.54 -13.67 6.79
CA SER A 182 11.75 -14.26 7.87
C SER A 182 12.10 -13.70 9.24
N GLN A 183 13.38 -13.47 9.51
CA GLN A 183 13.86 -12.90 10.77
C GLN A 183 13.44 -11.44 10.90
N ALA A 184 13.67 -10.63 9.87
CA ALA A 184 13.33 -9.22 9.86
C ALA A 184 11.82 -9.00 10.05
N LEU A 185 10.98 -9.70 9.26
CA LEU A 185 9.53 -9.53 9.34
C LEU A 185 8.96 -9.92 10.70
N ARG A 186 9.48 -10.97 11.35
CA ARG A 186 9.11 -11.30 12.74
C ARG A 186 9.45 -10.18 13.72
N LYS A 187 10.60 -9.51 13.52
CA LYS A 187 11.08 -8.43 14.39
C LYS A 187 10.25 -7.15 14.21
N VAL A 188 9.99 -6.75 12.95
CA VAL A 188 9.39 -5.44 12.64
C VAL A 188 7.87 -5.40 12.69
N THR A 189 7.16 -6.53 12.47
CA THR A 189 5.70 -6.54 12.30
C THR A 189 4.96 -5.95 13.50
N SER A 190 5.34 -6.31 14.73
CA SER A 190 4.70 -5.79 15.94
C SER A 190 5.02 -4.32 16.16
N THR A 191 6.22 -3.87 15.78
CA THR A 191 6.65 -2.49 15.90
C THR A 191 5.89 -1.62 14.90
N ILE A 192 5.79 -2.03 13.65
CA ILE A 192 5.04 -1.36 12.58
C ILE A 192 3.60 -1.06 13.02
N ALA A 193 2.91 -2.04 13.62
CA ALA A 193 1.56 -1.87 14.12
C ALA A 193 1.46 -0.85 15.28
N LYS A 194 2.47 -0.84 16.19
CA LYS A 194 2.49 0.08 17.35
C LYS A 194 2.86 1.50 16.96
N THR A 195 3.75 1.68 15.97
CA THR A 195 4.22 2.99 15.51
C THR A 195 3.34 3.59 14.40
N ASN A 196 2.32 2.85 13.97
CA ASN A 196 1.42 3.23 12.88
C ASN A 196 2.15 3.53 11.56
N THR A 197 3.33 2.94 11.36
CA THR A 197 4.16 3.13 10.16
C THR A 197 3.65 2.25 9.02
N THR A 198 3.48 2.81 7.83
CA THR A 198 3.23 2.03 6.60
C THR A 198 4.54 1.54 6.03
N CYS A 199 4.71 0.21 5.87
CA CYS A 199 5.94 -0.36 5.31
C CYS A 199 5.64 -1.02 3.97
N ILE A 200 6.19 -0.46 2.88
CA ILE A 200 6.01 -0.97 1.51
C ILE A 200 7.28 -1.71 1.08
N PHE A 201 7.14 -2.98 0.74
CA PHE A 201 8.16 -3.79 0.09
C PHE A 201 7.86 -3.89 -1.40
N ILE A 202 8.78 -3.43 -2.22
CA ILE A 202 8.73 -3.68 -3.67
C ILE A 202 9.40 -5.02 -3.92
N ASN A 203 8.77 -5.87 -4.76
CA ASN A 203 9.29 -7.20 -5.04
C ASN A 203 9.24 -7.51 -6.54
N GLN A 204 10.13 -8.38 -6.96
CA GLN A 204 10.23 -8.85 -8.34
C GLN A 204 9.61 -10.24 -8.46
N LEU A 205 9.10 -10.54 -9.65
CA LEU A 205 8.67 -11.89 -10.02
C LEU A 205 9.86 -12.69 -10.54
N ARG A 206 9.85 -13.98 -10.22
CA ARG A 206 10.75 -14.99 -10.75
C ARG A 206 9.92 -16.18 -11.19
N GLU A 207 10.39 -16.91 -12.16
CA GLU A 207 9.78 -18.15 -12.60
C GLU A 207 10.44 -19.36 -11.92
N LYS A 208 9.62 -20.25 -11.38
CA LYS A 208 10.08 -21.52 -10.83
C LYS A 208 10.36 -22.48 -11.99
N ILE A 209 11.59 -22.95 -12.08
CA ILE A 209 11.99 -23.95 -13.06
C ILE A 209 11.29 -25.28 -12.74
N GLY A 210 10.75 -25.95 -13.76
CA GLY A 210 10.16 -27.29 -13.65
C GLY A 210 8.70 -27.35 -13.19
N VAL A 211 7.99 -26.23 -13.10
CA VAL A 211 6.55 -26.22 -12.83
C VAL A 211 5.79 -26.45 -14.15
N MET A 212 5.33 -27.68 -14.37
CA MET A 212 4.55 -28.03 -15.59
C MET A 212 3.06 -27.69 -15.46
N PHE A 213 2.53 -27.56 -14.23
CA PHE A 213 1.13 -27.27 -13.97
C PHE A 213 1.00 -26.20 -12.89
N GLY A 214 0.03 -25.29 -13.05
CA GLY A 214 -0.21 -24.17 -12.13
C GLY A 214 0.57 -22.92 -12.50
N ASN A 215 0.65 -21.95 -11.55
CA ASN A 215 1.35 -20.68 -11.79
C ASN A 215 2.84 -20.83 -11.41
N PRO A 216 3.77 -20.73 -12.38
CA PRO A 216 5.21 -20.79 -12.13
C PRO A 216 5.75 -19.54 -11.44
N GLU A 217 5.03 -18.41 -11.49
CA GLU A 217 5.51 -17.15 -10.95
C GLU A 217 5.59 -17.18 -9.42
N THR A 218 6.67 -16.65 -8.90
CA THR A 218 6.87 -16.45 -7.45
C THR A 218 7.64 -15.16 -7.20
N THR A 219 7.46 -14.59 -6.00
CA THR A 219 8.23 -13.43 -5.57
C THR A 219 9.53 -13.86 -4.89
N THR A 220 10.55 -12.99 -4.89
CA THR A 220 11.85 -13.22 -4.22
C THR A 220 11.71 -13.11 -2.69
N GLY A 221 12.75 -13.53 -1.95
CA GLY A 221 12.79 -13.45 -0.48
C GLY A 221 11.98 -14.52 0.26
N GLY A 222 11.58 -15.59 -0.44
CA GLY A 222 10.84 -16.70 0.14
C GLY A 222 9.36 -16.42 0.40
N ASN A 223 8.75 -17.13 1.36
CA ASN A 223 7.32 -17.05 1.62
C ASN A 223 6.93 -16.11 2.77
N ALA A 224 7.88 -15.63 3.57
CA ALA A 224 7.57 -14.88 4.78
C ALA A 224 6.74 -13.62 4.48
N LEU A 225 7.14 -12.82 3.48
CA LEU A 225 6.43 -11.60 3.12
C LEU A 225 4.99 -11.87 2.68
N LYS A 226 4.72 -12.99 2.00
CA LYS A 226 3.36 -13.39 1.61
C LYS A 226 2.43 -13.59 2.81
N PHE A 227 2.97 -14.03 3.95
CA PHE A 227 2.21 -14.22 5.19
C PHE A 227 2.08 -12.92 5.99
N TYR A 228 3.18 -12.18 6.15
CA TYR A 228 3.21 -10.97 6.98
C TYR A 228 2.53 -9.78 6.33
N ALA A 229 2.59 -9.62 5.01
CA ALA A 229 1.89 -8.53 4.31
C ALA A 229 0.38 -8.56 4.57
N SER A 230 -0.17 -7.42 4.95
CA SER A 230 -1.62 -7.21 5.08
C SER A 230 -2.28 -6.97 3.73
N VAL A 231 -1.58 -6.31 2.83
CA VAL A 231 -2.00 -6.03 1.45
C VAL A 231 -0.93 -6.53 0.49
N ARG A 232 -1.33 -7.18 -0.59
CA ARG A 232 -0.44 -7.57 -1.68
C ARG A 232 -1.04 -7.15 -3.00
N LEU A 233 -0.26 -6.42 -3.79
CA LEU A 233 -0.64 -5.84 -5.07
C LEU A 233 0.20 -6.45 -6.19
N ASP A 234 -0.48 -7.05 -7.17
CA ASP A 234 0.10 -7.52 -8.43
C ASP A 234 -0.13 -6.45 -9.50
N ILE A 235 0.93 -5.73 -9.89
CA ILE A 235 0.87 -4.70 -10.93
C ILE A 235 1.41 -5.23 -12.25
N ARG A 236 0.63 -5.06 -13.31
CA ARG A 236 1.00 -5.51 -14.66
C ARG A 236 0.68 -4.47 -15.71
N LYS A 237 1.56 -4.35 -16.69
CA LYS A 237 1.30 -3.61 -17.90
C LYS A 237 0.25 -4.35 -18.74
N VAL A 238 -0.77 -3.64 -19.19
CA VAL A 238 -1.82 -4.15 -20.09
C VAL A 238 -1.47 -3.81 -21.53
N THR A 239 -1.20 -2.53 -21.81
CA THR A 239 -0.82 -2.04 -23.14
C THR A 239 0.06 -0.80 -23.04
N SER A 240 0.74 -0.46 -24.12
CA SER A 240 1.46 0.81 -24.22
C SER A 240 0.54 1.91 -24.72
N ILE A 241 0.68 3.10 -24.16
CA ILE A 241 0.02 4.32 -24.62
C ILE A 241 0.96 4.98 -25.62
N LYS A 242 0.42 5.33 -26.79
CA LYS A 242 1.18 5.95 -27.88
C LYS A 242 0.66 7.34 -28.18
N ASP A 243 1.57 8.23 -28.52
CA ASP A 243 1.29 9.51 -29.15
C ASP A 243 2.02 9.52 -30.51
N GLY A 244 1.26 9.31 -31.59
CA GLY A 244 1.80 8.97 -32.90
C GLY A 244 2.59 7.66 -32.82
N ASP A 245 3.86 7.69 -33.21
CA ASP A 245 4.77 6.53 -33.17
C ASP A 245 5.49 6.36 -31.82
N ASN A 246 5.40 7.36 -30.93
CA ASN A 246 6.12 7.35 -29.67
C ASN A 246 5.31 6.66 -28.55
N ILE A 247 5.95 5.83 -27.76
CA ILE A 247 5.36 5.28 -26.54
C ILE A 247 5.56 6.31 -25.42
N VAL A 248 4.45 6.87 -24.91
CA VAL A 248 4.45 7.94 -23.88
C VAL A 248 4.06 7.42 -22.51
N GLY A 249 3.59 6.18 -22.40
CA GLY A 249 3.19 5.61 -21.13
C GLY A 249 2.68 4.18 -21.26
N ASN A 250 2.15 3.67 -20.18
CA ASN A 250 1.55 2.34 -20.10
C ASN A 250 0.18 2.39 -19.40
N GLN A 251 -0.80 1.69 -19.94
CA GLN A 251 -1.98 1.27 -19.21
C GLN A 251 -1.57 0.12 -18.29
N VAL A 252 -1.81 0.25 -17.01
CA VAL A 252 -1.49 -0.77 -16.03
C VAL A 252 -2.74 -1.27 -15.34
N ARG A 253 -2.67 -2.52 -14.88
CA ARG A 253 -3.67 -3.16 -14.03
C ARG A 253 -3.03 -3.55 -12.72
N VAL A 254 -3.63 -3.14 -11.61
CA VAL A 254 -3.26 -3.55 -10.26
C VAL A 254 -4.34 -4.45 -9.71
N LYS A 255 -3.98 -5.67 -9.35
CA LYS A 255 -4.87 -6.62 -8.68
C LYS A 255 -4.54 -6.69 -7.19
N VAL A 256 -5.53 -6.48 -6.35
CA VAL A 256 -5.42 -6.68 -4.88
C VAL A 256 -5.54 -8.17 -4.60
N VAL A 257 -4.41 -8.89 -4.55
CA VAL A 257 -4.41 -10.36 -4.40
C VAL A 257 -4.55 -10.81 -2.95
N LYS A 258 -4.24 -9.94 -2.00
CA LYS A 258 -4.45 -10.14 -0.57
C LYS A 258 -4.81 -8.82 0.08
N ASN A 259 -5.80 -8.85 0.96
CA ASN A 259 -6.22 -7.70 1.74
C ASN A 259 -6.79 -8.18 3.09
N LYS A 260 -6.24 -7.68 4.20
CA LYS A 260 -6.68 -8.01 5.55
C LYS A 260 -7.59 -6.93 6.16
N VAL A 261 -7.78 -5.81 5.45
CA VAL A 261 -8.57 -4.65 5.94
C VAL A 261 -9.88 -4.45 5.15
N ALA A 262 -10.02 -5.11 4.00
CA ALA A 262 -11.22 -5.09 3.17
C ALA A 262 -11.28 -6.36 2.28
N PRO A 263 -12.39 -6.65 1.57
CA PRO A 263 -12.48 -7.77 0.65
C PRO A 263 -11.40 -7.71 -0.45
N PRO A 264 -10.64 -8.80 -0.67
CA PRO A 264 -9.60 -8.86 -1.70
C PRO A 264 -10.16 -9.07 -3.10
N PHE A 265 -9.26 -9.19 -4.09
CA PHE A 265 -9.46 -9.52 -5.51
C PHE A 265 -10.09 -8.44 -6.37
N ARG A 266 -10.30 -7.24 -5.84
CA ARG A 266 -10.63 -6.07 -6.66
C ARG A 266 -9.45 -5.69 -7.55
N LYS A 267 -9.76 -4.98 -8.64
CA LYS A 267 -8.76 -4.53 -9.63
C LYS A 267 -8.92 -3.02 -9.82
N ALA A 268 -7.79 -2.37 -10.10
CA ALA A 268 -7.74 -1.00 -10.55
C ALA A 268 -6.98 -0.95 -11.88
N GLU A 269 -7.44 -0.15 -12.82
CA GLU A 269 -6.77 0.11 -14.09
C GLU A 269 -6.59 1.60 -14.26
N PHE A 270 -5.37 2.03 -14.60
CA PHE A 270 -5.05 3.43 -14.82
C PHE A 270 -3.81 3.57 -15.70
N GLU A 271 -3.59 4.80 -16.17
CA GLU A 271 -2.44 5.13 -16.99
C GLU A 271 -1.27 5.60 -16.11
N ILE A 272 -0.06 5.15 -16.46
CA ILE A 272 1.20 5.73 -16.01
C ILE A 272 1.88 6.37 -17.21
N THR A 273 2.00 7.70 -17.20
CA THR A 273 2.68 8.48 -18.21
C THR A 273 4.16 8.61 -17.84
N PHE A 274 5.06 8.41 -18.78
CA PHE A 274 6.49 8.51 -18.54
C PHE A 274 6.88 9.93 -18.17
N GLY A 275 7.59 10.07 -17.05
CA GLY A 275 8.00 11.36 -16.52
C GLY A 275 6.92 12.14 -15.75
N GLU A 276 5.65 11.71 -15.76
CA GLU A 276 4.53 12.37 -15.06
C GLU A 276 3.87 11.47 -14.02
N GLY A 277 4.04 10.13 -14.12
CA GLY A 277 3.46 9.17 -13.19
C GLY A 277 1.99 8.83 -13.49
N ILE A 278 1.20 8.60 -12.44
CA ILE A 278 -0.22 8.23 -12.55
C ILE A 278 -1.04 9.39 -13.14
N SER A 279 -1.77 9.12 -14.22
CA SER A 279 -2.62 10.11 -14.88
C SER A 279 -3.95 10.27 -14.14
N LYS A 280 -4.00 11.14 -13.12
CA LYS A 280 -5.22 11.40 -12.34
C LYS A 280 -6.39 11.86 -13.23
N ILE A 281 -6.12 12.74 -14.21
CA ILE A 281 -7.14 13.21 -15.16
C ILE A 281 -7.65 12.03 -16.01
N GLY A 282 -6.76 11.14 -16.43
CA GLY A 282 -7.16 9.92 -17.15
C GLY A 282 -8.12 9.06 -16.33
N GLU A 283 -7.85 8.87 -15.04
CA GLU A 283 -8.73 8.12 -14.13
C GLU A 283 -10.09 8.82 -13.96
N ILE A 284 -10.13 10.15 -13.84
CA ILE A 284 -11.39 10.91 -13.73
C ILE A 284 -12.26 10.69 -14.97
N VAL A 285 -11.68 10.70 -16.18
CA VAL A 285 -12.44 10.43 -17.41
C VAL A 285 -12.96 8.98 -17.41
N ASP A 286 -12.10 8.00 -17.12
CA ASP A 286 -12.46 6.59 -17.20
C ASP A 286 -13.48 6.19 -16.13
N LEU A 287 -13.25 6.57 -14.87
CA LEU A 287 -14.19 6.34 -13.76
C LEU A 287 -15.48 7.14 -13.94
N GLY A 288 -15.38 8.36 -14.45
CA GLY A 288 -16.56 9.18 -14.77
C GLY A 288 -17.49 8.52 -15.76
N VAL A 289 -16.93 7.83 -16.76
CA VAL A 289 -17.70 7.05 -17.74
C VAL A 289 -18.23 5.76 -17.09
N GLU A 290 -17.39 5.02 -16.37
CA GLU A 290 -17.76 3.76 -15.71
C GLU A 290 -18.91 3.96 -14.72
N LEU A 291 -18.86 5.02 -13.94
CA LEU A 291 -19.87 5.37 -12.94
C LEU A 291 -21.10 6.11 -13.55
N GLY A 292 -21.10 6.36 -14.86
CA GLY A 292 -22.20 7.04 -15.56
C GLY A 292 -22.35 8.53 -15.22
N ILE A 293 -21.32 9.15 -14.65
CA ILE A 293 -21.24 10.59 -14.41
C ILE A 293 -20.98 11.32 -15.72
N ILE A 294 -20.01 10.81 -16.51
CA ILE A 294 -19.73 11.24 -17.88
C ILE A 294 -20.45 10.27 -18.83
N LYS A 295 -21.28 10.81 -19.70
CA LYS A 295 -21.96 10.03 -20.74
C LYS A 295 -21.07 9.93 -21.97
N LYS A 296 -20.86 8.71 -22.47
CA LYS A 296 -20.16 8.45 -23.71
C LYS A 296 -21.13 7.95 -24.78
N SER A 297 -21.21 8.67 -25.90
CA SER A 297 -22.03 8.29 -27.07
C SER A 297 -21.14 8.29 -28.32
N GLY A 298 -20.78 7.10 -28.79
CA GLY A 298 -19.77 6.94 -29.83
C GLY A 298 -18.43 7.52 -29.40
N SER A 299 -17.91 8.49 -30.14
CA SER A 299 -16.67 9.20 -29.80
C SER A 299 -16.89 10.46 -28.95
N TRP A 300 -18.14 10.85 -28.68
CA TRP A 300 -18.48 12.05 -27.93
C TRP A 300 -18.66 11.78 -26.44
N PHE A 301 -18.12 12.71 -25.64
CA PHE A 301 -18.28 12.71 -24.20
C PHE A 301 -19.11 13.93 -23.79
N SER A 302 -20.00 13.76 -22.80
CA SER A 302 -20.83 14.81 -22.27
C SER A 302 -20.99 14.67 -20.74
N TYR A 303 -21.18 15.82 -20.10
CA TYR A 303 -21.45 15.91 -18.67
C TYR A 303 -22.69 16.81 -18.46
N GLY A 304 -23.70 16.28 -17.78
CA GLY A 304 -25.01 16.93 -17.73
C GLY A 304 -25.59 17.10 -19.13
N GLU A 305 -25.93 18.34 -19.48
CA GLU A 305 -26.42 18.74 -20.80
C GLU A 305 -25.30 19.24 -21.73
N SER A 306 -24.10 19.44 -21.21
CA SER A 306 -22.97 20.02 -21.93
C SER A 306 -22.14 18.94 -22.62
N LYS A 307 -21.79 19.18 -23.89
CA LYS A 307 -20.79 18.37 -24.60
C LYS A 307 -19.39 18.77 -24.11
N LEU A 308 -18.58 17.79 -23.71
CA LEU A 308 -17.19 18.02 -23.30
C LEU A 308 -16.27 18.09 -24.53
N ALA A 309 -16.04 16.95 -25.17
CA ALA A 309 -15.19 16.87 -26.33
C ALA A 309 -15.42 15.55 -27.11
N GLN A 310 -14.84 15.47 -28.32
CA GLN A 310 -14.79 14.27 -29.12
C GLN A 310 -13.43 13.55 -28.90
N GLY A 311 -13.48 12.34 -28.40
CA GLY A 311 -12.30 11.54 -28.08
C GLY A 311 -11.81 11.75 -26.63
N ARG A 312 -11.24 10.66 -26.08
CA ARG A 312 -10.77 10.62 -24.67
C ARG A 312 -9.67 11.64 -24.38
N ASP A 313 -8.69 11.77 -25.29
CA ASP A 313 -7.56 12.69 -25.10
C ASP A 313 -7.99 14.15 -25.18
N ALA A 314 -8.98 14.49 -26.03
CA ALA A 314 -9.55 15.82 -26.06
C ALA A 314 -10.28 16.16 -24.75
N VAL A 315 -10.97 15.19 -24.11
CA VAL A 315 -11.56 15.37 -22.79
C VAL A 315 -10.49 15.58 -21.73
N LYS A 316 -9.39 14.81 -21.75
CA LYS A 316 -8.26 15.00 -20.83
C LYS A 316 -7.67 16.39 -20.94
N ASN A 317 -7.47 16.89 -22.15
CA ASN A 317 -6.96 18.26 -22.39
C ASN A 317 -7.93 19.30 -21.87
N LEU A 318 -9.23 19.14 -22.15
CA LEU A 318 -10.26 20.04 -21.65
C LEU A 318 -10.28 20.09 -20.12
N LEU A 319 -10.15 18.95 -19.44
CA LEU A 319 -10.10 18.90 -17.97
C LEU A 319 -8.79 19.49 -17.42
N LYS A 320 -7.68 19.34 -18.13
CA LYS A 320 -6.40 19.97 -17.76
C LYS A 320 -6.50 21.51 -17.80
N ASP A 321 -7.25 22.05 -18.76
CA ASP A 321 -7.47 23.49 -18.91
C ASP A 321 -8.60 24.02 -18.02
N ASN A 322 -9.40 23.14 -17.38
CA ASN A 322 -10.53 23.49 -16.53
C ASN A 322 -10.44 22.79 -15.16
N PRO A 323 -9.59 23.26 -14.24
CA PRO A 323 -9.40 22.63 -12.93
C PRO A 323 -10.69 22.52 -12.09
N GLU A 324 -11.55 23.53 -12.13
CA GLU A 324 -12.84 23.54 -11.40
C GLU A 324 -13.74 22.38 -11.83
N LEU A 325 -13.86 22.13 -13.13
CA LEU A 325 -14.64 21.01 -13.65
C LEU A 325 -13.99 19.66 -13.27
N CYS A 326 -12.67 19.60 -13.27
CA CYS A 326 -11.92 18.42 -12.86
C CYS A 326 -12.20 18.08 -11.39
N GLU A 327 -12.15 19.06 -10.49
CA GLU A 327 -12.45 18.90 -9.07
C GLU A 327 -13.92 18.50 -8.83
N GLU A 328 -14.87 19.11 -9.56
CA GLU A 328 -16.29 18.74 -9.48
C GLU A 328 -16.53 17.29 -9.87
N LEU A 329 -15.91 16.83 -10.97
CA LEU A 329 -16.03 15.44 -11.43
C LEU A 329 -15.39 14.47 -10.44
N GLU A 330 -14.20 14.82 -9.91
CA GLU A 330 -13.52 14.01 -8.88
C GLU A 330 -14.41 13.86 -7.64
N ALA A 331 -14.98 14.95 -7.13
CA ALA A 331 -15.86 14.90 -5.96
C ALA A 331 -17.06 13.97 -6.18
N LYS A 332 -17.71 14.05 -7.34
CA LYS A 332 -18.85 13.17 -7.69
C LYS A 332 -18.43 11.70 -7.86
N ILE A 333 -17.23 11.44 -8.40
CA ILE A 333 -16.68 10.11 -8.50
C ILE A 333 -16.45 9.53 -7.11
N MET A 334 -15.83 10.31 -6.21
CA MET A 334 -15.59 9.90 -4.84
C MET A 334 -16.87 9.61 -4.08
N GLU A 335 -17.90 10.46 -4.21
CA GLU A 335 -19.21 10.25 -3.62
C GLU A 335 -19.82 8.89 -4.06
N LYS A 336 -19.85 8.65 -5.37
CA LYS A 336 -20.37 7.37 -5.90
C LYS A 336 -19.56 6.14 -5.53
N LEU A 337 -18.24 6.26 -5.36
CA LEU A 337 -17.40 5.16 -4.91
C LEU A 337 -17.62 4.83 -3.43
N HIS A 338 -18.01 5.82 -2.61
CA HIS A 338 -18.37 5.60 -1.21
C HIS A 338 -19.75 4.95 -1.02
N GLU A 339 -20.63 5.03 -2.01
CA GLU A 339 -21.97 4.40 -1.98
C GLU A 339 -21.93 2.90 -2.36
N GLN A 340 -20.83 2.39 -2.92
CA GLN A 340 -20.63 0.98 -3.35
C GLN A 340 -19.91 0.12 -2.30
#